data_bad567e45005e5b12f84737a0b1597c8
#
_entry.id   bad567e45005e5b12f84737a0b1597c8
#
_cell.length_a   1.000
_cell.length_b   1.000
_cell.length_c   1.000
_cell.angle_alpha   90.00
_cell.angle_beta   90.00
_cell.angle_gamma   90.00
#
_symmetry.space_group_name_H-M   'P 1'
#
loop_
_entity.id
_entity.type
_entity.pdbx_description
1 polymer ?
#
loop_
_entity_poly.entity_id
_entity_poly.type
_entity_poly.pdbx_seq_one_letter_code
_entity_poly.pdbx_strand_id
1 'polypeptide(L)'
;PSGMVFSVSEDNVYARGPYFAFYIVMYLAALAYLAVSTIVTAWEFQNRSRVLLYPLIVFLAAETIIQIALPQLHVTWLCVTLLSVLYFIYCSEMWNQLDALTGLLNQNSYLNRTAEMRRSGEVLVVFDVDDFKQVNDRYGHVKGDICLAEIAACIKKAYARHGYCYRMGGDEFCVLLRDGDREHACARDFVRRLDERRKELDFLPTVSFGSAEISSENVVTVKNRADHNMYRYKKEHKAHRMSGDAGEE
;
A
#
# COMPACT_ATOMS: atom_id res chain seq x y z
N PRO A 1 -24.95 3.14 40.58
CA PRO A 1 -23.65 2.77 39.97
C PRO A 1 -23.00 1.78 40.94
N SER A 2 -22.60 0.61 40.43
CA SER A 2 -22.25 -0.56 41.24
C SER A 2 -20.90 -0.44 41.99
N GLY A 3 -20.13 0.62 41.85
CA GLY A 3 -18.80 0.78 42.49
C GLY A 3 -17.78 -0.32 42.15
N MET A 4 -18.10 -1.19 41.19
CA MET A 4 -17.28 -2.37 40.88
C MET A 4 -15.91 -2.03 40.28
N VAL A 5 -15.81 -1.05 39.40
CA VAL A 5 -14.56 -0.61 38.78
C VAL A 5 -14.01 0.62 39.49
N PHE A 6 -14.87 1.59 39.77
CA PHE A 6 -14.53 2.79 40.52
C PHE A 6 -15.78 3.33 41.25
N SER A 7 -15.56 4.09 42.32
CA SER A 7 -16.59 4.83 42.99
C SER A 7 -16.14 6.27 43.25
N VAL A 8 -17.08 7.19 43.30
CA VAL A 8 -16.87 8.58 43.63
C VAL A 8 -17.73 8.87 44.83
N SER A 9 -17.13 9.36 45.95
CA SER A 9 -17.85 9.72 47.16
C SER A 9 -18.64 11.04 46.94
N GLU A 10 -19.52 11.37 47.91
CA GLU A 10 -20.27 12.64 47.90
C GLU A 10 -19.32 13.84 47.97
N ASP A 11 -18.16 13.69 48.58
CA ASP A 11 -17.07 14.70 48.65
C ASP A 11 -16.20 14.73 47.36
N ASN A 12 -16.66 14.10 46.27
CA ASN A 12 -15.92 14.04 44.99
C ASN A 12 -14.56 13.33 45.05
N VAL A 13 -14.38 12.40 46.02
CA VAL A 13 -13.16 11.60 46.14
C VAL A 13 -13.29 10.31 45.33
N TYR A 14 -12.34 10.09 44.45
CA TYR A 14 -12.25 8.89 43.60
C TYR A 14 -11.62 7.72 44.37
N ALA A 15 -12.25 6.55 44.33
CA ALA A 15 -11.72 5.30 44.84
C ALA A 15 -11.80 4.18 43.82
N ARG A 16 -10.77 3.33 43.77
CA ARG A 16 -10.69 2.15 42.86
C ARG A 16 -11.56 1.02 43.43
N GLY A 17 -12.42 0.45 42.57
CA GLY A 17 -13.22 -0.69 42.94
C GLY A 17 -12.48 -2.04 42.80
N PRO A 18 -13.08 -3.15 43.26
CA PRO A 18 -12.44 -4.47 43.26
C PRO A 18 -12.09 -5.00 41.84
N TYR A 19 -12.78 -4.57 40.81
CA TYR A 19 -12.51 -4.97 39.42
C TYR A 19 -11.63 -3.99 38.64
N PHE A 20 -11.02 -3.02 39.31
CA PHE A 20 -10.14 -2.05 38.64
C PHE A 20 -8.94 -2.72 37.97
N ALA A 21 -8.34 -3.74 38.59
CA ALA A 21 -7.23 -4.50 38.01
C ALA A 21 -7.64 -5.21 36.70
N PHE A 22 -8.84 -5.80 36.68
CA PHE A 22 -9.39 -6.44 35.49
C PHE A 22 -9.61 -5.41 34.35
N TYR A 23 -10.15 -4.23 34.69
CA TYR A 23 -10.29 -3.14 33.72
C TYR A 23 -8.94 -2.74 33.10
N ILE A 24 -7.88 -2.58 33.89
CA ILE A 24 -6.54 -2.26 33.40
C ILE A 24 -6.00 -3.34 32.47
N VAL A 25 -6.16 -4.62 32.82
CA VAL A 25 -5.72 -5.75 31.97
C VAL A 25 -6.44 -5.72 30.63
N MET A 26 -7.75 -5.53 30.61
CA MET A 26 -8.56 -5.47 29.38
C MET A 26 -8.17 -4.24 28.54
N TYR A 27 -7.92 -3.10 29.17
CA TYR A 27 -7.47 -1.89 28.50
C TYR A 27 -6.10 -2.08 27.84
N LEU A 28 -5.13 -2.66 28.55
CA LEU A 28 -3.79 -2.94 28.01
C LEU A 28 -3.85 -3.97 26.87
N ALA A 29 -4.71 -4.99 26.97
CA ALA A 29 -4.91 -5.97 25.91
C ALA A 29 -5.50 -5.32 24.65
N ALA A 30 -6.46 -4.41 24.79
CA ALA A 30 -7.03 -3.65 23.69
C ALA A 30 -5.98 -2.74 23.00
N LEU A 31 -5.14 -2.07 23.79
CA LEU A 31 -4.02 -1.26 23.27
C LEU A 31 -3.00 -2.11 22.53
N ALA A 32 -2.62 -3.26 23.08
CA ALA A 32 -1.69 -4.18 22.43
C ALA A 32 -2.26 -4.70 21.12
N TYR A 33 -3.53 -5.07 21.08
CA TYR A 33 -4.22 -5.49 19.85
C TYR A 33 -4.22 -4.37 18.80
N LEU A 34 -4.55 -3.15 19.19
CA LEU A 34 -4.57 -1.99 18.29
C LEU A 34 -3.18 -1.69 17.74
N ALA A 35 -2.15 -1.74 18.58
CA ALA A 35 -0.76 -1.54 18.17
C ALA A 35 -0.30 -2.61 17.16
N VAL A 36 -0.55 -3.89 17.45
CA VAL A 36 -0.19 -5.02 16.57
C VAL A 36 -0.95 -4.93 15.25
N SER A 37 -2.27 -4.72 15.29
CA SER A 37 -3.10 -4.58 14.09
C SER A 37 -2.60 -3.45 13.20
N THR A 38 -2.27 -2.29 13.79
CA THR A 38 -1.78 -1.13 13.03
C THR A 38 -0.40 -1.40 12.41
N ILE A 39 0.51 -2.07 13.15
CA ILE A 39 1.83 -2.44 12.63
C ILE A 39 1.68 -3.43 11.46
N VAL A 40 0.86 -4.46 11.59
CA VAL A 40 0.60 -5.45 10.53
C VAL A 40 0.05 -4.78 9.29
N THR A 41 -0.97 -3.93 9.45
CA THR A 41 -1.57 -3.17 8.35
C THR A 41 -0.55 -2.26 7.67
N ALA A 42 0.29 -1.55 8.44
CA ALA A 42 1.35 -0.70 7.87
C ALA A 42 2.41 -1.49 7.08
N TRP A 43 2.64 -2.76 7.42
CA TRP A 43 3.51 -3.65 6.65
C TRP A 43 2.87 -4.07 5.33
N GLU A 44 1.60 -4.39 5.34
CA GLU A 44 0.85 -4.82 4.16
C GLU A 44 0.71 -3.72 3.10
N PHE A 45 0.52 -2.48 3.54
CA PHE A 45 0.36 -1.32 2.65
C PHE A 45 1.65 -0.65 2.21
N GLN A 46 2.83 -1.24 2.48
CA GLN A 46 4.16 -0.69 2.10
C GLN A 46 4.39 0.76 2.56
N ASN A 47 3.69 1.20 3.61
CA ASN A 47 3.68 2.59 4.04
C ASN A 47 5.00 3.01 4.73
N ARG A 48 5.57 4.14 4.30
CA ARG A 48 6.74 4.76 4.92
C ARG A 48 6.39 5.47 6.24
N SER A 49 5.15 5.89 6.42
CA SER A 49 4.68 6.65 7.58
C SER A 49 4.61 5.83 8.89
N ARG A 50 5.21 4.64 8.94
CA ARG A 50 5.36 3.82 10.16
C ARG A 50 5.98 4.61 11.31
N VAL A 51 6.84 5.57 11.00
CA VAL A 51 7.49 6.44 12.00
C VAL A 51 6.48 7.21 12.83
N LEU A 52 5.31 7.56 12.27
CA LEU A 52 4.24 8.24 12.99
C LEU A 52 3.51 7.36 14.02
N LEU A 53 3.64 6.03 13.91
CA LEU A 53 3.03 5.10 14.88
C LEU A 53 3.78 5.05 16.20
N TYR A 54 5.11 5.21 16.18
CA TYR A 54 5.93 5.16 17.40
C TYR A 54 5.55 6.24 18.42
N PRO A 55 5.44 7.53 18.05
CA PRO A 55 5.01 8.55 19.02
C PRO A 55 3.58 8.31 19.52
N LEU A 56 2.69 7.72 18.71
CA LEU A 56 1.34 7.37 19.14
C LEU A 56 1.36 6.30 20.25
N ILE A 57 2.14 5.24 20.06
CA ILE A 57 2.31 4.15 21.05
C ILE A 57 2.97 4.67 22.32
N VAL A 58 4.01 5.52 22.19
CA VAL A 58 4.70 6.14 23.34
C VAL A 58 3.75 7.04 24.13
N PHE A 59 2.92 7.82 23.43
CA PHE A 59 1.94 8.70 24.09
C PHE A 59 0.90 7.90 24.87
N LEU A 60 0.38 6.79 24.29
CA LEU A 60 -0.53 5.87 24.98
C LEU A 60 0.08 5.24 26.24
N ALA A 61 1.34 4.80 26.14
CA ALA A 61 2.04 4.23 27.30
C ALA A 61 2.25 5.28 28.40
N ALA A 62 2.66 6.49 28.03
CA ALA A 62 2.87 7.59 28.97
C ALA A 62 1.57 7.99 29.68
N GLU A 63 0.47 8.13 28.93
CA GLU A 63 -0.86 8.41 29.49
C GLU A 63 -1.27 7.34 30.51
N THR A 64 -1.12 6.07 30.16
CA THR A 64 -1.46 4.95 31.04
C THR A 64 -0.64 4.99 32.35
N ILE A 65 0.66 5.29 32.25
CA ILE A 65 1.54 5.42 33.43
C ILE A 65 1.09 6.58 34.30
N ILE A 66 0.80 7.75 33.72
CA ILE A 66 0.32 8.94 34.45
C ILE A 66 -1.01 8.62 35.13
N GLN A 67 -1.95 7.97 34.48
CA GLN A 67 -3.24 7.59 35.03
C GLN A 67 -3.11 6.63 36.24
N ILE A 68 -2.15 5.71 36.19
CA ILE A 68 -1.89 4.78 37.28
C ILE A 68 -1.23 5.51 38.46
N ALA A 69 -0.25 6.39 38.19
CA ALA A 69 0.55 7.10 39.18
C ALA A 69 -0.24 8.25 39.86
N LEU A 70 -1.08 8.96 39.10
CA LEU A 70 -1.80 10.16 39.53
C LEU A 70 -3.29 10.02 39.28
N PRO A 71 -4.03 9.18 40.03
CA PRO A 71 -5.47 8.91 39.82
C PRO A 71 -6.38 10.14 39.88
N GLN A 72 -5.88 11.22 40.48
CA GLN A 72 -6.63 12.49 40.63
C GLN A 72 -6.69 13.29 39.31
N LEU A 73 -5.81 12.99 38.35
CA LEU A 73 -5.78 13.65 37.06
C LEU A 73 -6.73 12.91 36.10
N HIS A 74 -7.89 13.52 35.83
CA HIS A 74 -8.90 12.96 34.91
C HIS A 74 -8.63 13.36 33.46
N VAL A 75 -7.42 13.03 32.94
CA VAL A 75 -6.99 13.40 31.59
C VAL A 75 -7.30 12.33 30.54
N THR A 76 -7.79 11.15 30.95
CA THR A 76 -8.01 9.99 30.09
C THR A 76 -8.87 10.30 28.87
N TRP A 77 -10.01 11.01 29.07
CA TRP A 77 -10.90 11.34 27.96
C TRP A 77 -10.28 12.30 26.96
N LEU A 78 -9.47 13.27 27.45
CA LEU A 78 -8.73 14.18 26.59
C LEU A 78 -7.70 13.40 25.75
N CYS A 79 -6.96 12.50 26.38
CA CYS A 79 -5.95 11.67 25.71
C CYS A 79 -6.58 10.72 24.68
N VAL A 80 -7.68 10.05 25.04
CA VAL A 80 -8.43 9.17 24.10
C VAL A 80 -8.94 9.96 22.91
N THR A 81 -9.49 11.16 23.12
CA THR A 81 -9.99 12.00 22.04
C THR A 81 -8.84 12.43 21.10
N LEU A 82 -7.73 12.91 21.67
CA LEU A 82 -6.55 13.33 20.90
C LEU A 82 -5.98 12.17 20.10
N LEU A 83 -5.86 11.00 20.71
CA LEU A 83 -5.39 9.78 20.04
C LEU A 83 -6.31 9.34 18.91
N SER A 84 -7.62 9.40 19.12
CA SER A 84 -8.61 9.06 18.08
C SER A 84 -8.49 9.99 16.87
N VAL A 85 -8.28 11.29 17.12
CA VAL A 85 -8.07 12.29 16.05
C VAL A 85 -6.74 12.00 15.31
N LEU A 86 -5.64 11.79 16.03
CA LEU A 86 -4.34 11.50 15.44
C LEU A 86 -4.37 10.18 14.64
N TYR A 87 -5.05 9.15 15.17
CA TYR A 87 -5.24 7.88 14.47
C TYR A 87 -6.09 8.05 13.21
N PHE A 88 -7.16 8.84 13.28
CA PHE A 88 -7.99 9.17 12.11
C PHE A 88 -7.18 9.89 11.03
N ILE A 89 -6.37 10.90 11.40
CA ILE A 89 -5.48 11.60 10.47
C ILE A 89 -4.49 10.61 9.82
N TYR A 90 -3.88 9.72 10.62
CA TYR A 90 -2.98 8.69 10.11
C TYR A 90 -3.66 7.75 9.12
N CYS A 91 -4.85 7.25 9.44
CA CYS A 91 -5.63 6.40 8.54
C CYS A 91 -6.01 7.13 7.25
N SER A 92 -6.47 8.38 7.36
CA SER A 92 -6.82 9.22 6.23
C SER A 92 -5.61 9.42 5.30
N GLU A 93 -4.44 9.74 5.86
CA GLU A 93 -3.19 9.88 5.09
C GLU A 93 -2.80 8.58 4.40
N MET A 94 -2.96 7.44 5.08
CA MET A 94 -2.67 6.11 4.51
C MET A 94 -3.59 5.79 3.33
N TRP A 95 -4.90 6.04 3.47
CA TRP A 95 -5.87 5.82 2.37
C TRP A 95 -5.61 6.74 1.18
N ASN A 96 -5.21 8.00 1.42
CA ASN A 96 -4.87 8.96 0.38
C ASN A 96 -3.63 8.56 -0.45
N GLN A 97 -2.84 7.59 -0.01
CA GLN A 97 -1.68 7.08 -0.74
C GLN A 97 -2.00 5.96 -1.72
N LEU A 98 -3.19 5.36 -1.63
CA LEU A 98 -3.60 4.23 -2.46
C LEU A 98 -4.46 4.66 -3.64
N ASP A 99 -4.40 3.87 -4.71
CA ASP A 99 -5.39 3.89 -5.78
C ASP A 99 -6.61 3.05 -5.35
N ALA A 100 -7.79 3.65 -5.37
CA ALA A 100 -9.01 3.03 -4.83
C ALA A 100 -9.46 1.77 -5.60
N LEU A 101 -9.13 1.67 -6.89
CA LEU A 101 -9.51 0.53 -7.71
C LEU A 101 -8.58 -0.67 -7.52
N THR A 102 -7.27 -0.40 -7.49
CA THR A 102 -6.25 -1.46 -7.59
C THR A 102 -5.58 -1.78 -6.25
N GLY A 103 -5.70 -0.90 -5.25
CA GLY A 103 -5.01 -1.05 -3.96
C GLY A 103 -3.48 -0.96 -4.05
N LEU A 104 -2.94 -0.51 -5.18
CA LEU A 104 -1.54 -0.10 -5.32
C LEU A 104 -1.36 1.32 -4.81
N LEU A 105 -0.11 1.75 -4.65
CA LEU A 105 0.18 3.16 -4.39
C LEU A 105 -0.24 4.01 -5.60
N ASN A 106 -0.72 5.22 -5.36
CA ASN A 106 -1.15 6.12 -6.40
C ASN A 106 -0.02 7.00 -6.96
N GLN A 107 -0.31 7.77 -7.98
CA GLN A 107 0.62 8.69 -8.63
C GLN A 107 1.24 9.72 -7.67
N ASN A 108 0.47 10.26 -6.71
CA ASN A 108 1.01 11.21 -5.73
C ASN A 108 2.07 10.55 -4.84
N SER A 109 1.85 9.32 -4.44
CA SER A 109 2.83 8.53 -3.68
C SER A 109 4.10 8.27 -4.49
N TYR A 110 3.98 8.03 -5.80
CA TYR A 110 5.12 7.94 -6.71
C TYR A 110 5.92 9.24 -6.76
N LEU A 111 5.27 10.38 -7.00
CA LEU A 111 5.92 11.68 -7.09
C LEU A 111 6.66 12.05 -5.80
N ASN A 112 6.03 11.86 -4.65
CA ASN A 112 6.65 12.12 -3.35
C ASN A 112 7.89 11.26 -3.12
N ARG A 113 7.84 9.98 -3.54
CA ARG A 113 8.96 9.08 -3.35
C ARG A 113 10.11 9.37 -4.30
N THR A 114 9.82 9.64 -5.56
CA THR A 114 10.84 9.91 -6.57
C THR A 114 11.58 11.23 -6.32
N ALA A 115 10.96 12.21 -5.64
CA ALA A 115 11.65 13.43 -5.21
C ALA A 115 12.81 13.17 -4.24
N GLU A 116 12.77 12.04 -3.50
CA GLU A 116 13.78 11.63 -2.52
C GLU A 116 14.79 10.60 -3.06
N MET A 117 14.54 10.04 -4.25
CA MET A 117 15.38 8.98 -4.82
C MET A 117 16.68 9.52 -5.42
N ARG A 118 17.81 8.99 -4.93
CA ARG A 118 19.15 9.27 -5.44
C ARG A 118 20.09 8.06 -5.27
N ARG A 119 19.55 6.82 -5.25
CA ARG A 119 20.40 5.66 -5.02
C ARG A 119 20.68 4.91 -6.31
N SER A 120 21.96 4.67 -6.59
CA SER A 120 22.41 3.75 -7.64
C SER A 120 21.97 2.31 -7.34
N GLY A 121 21.57 1.56 -8.38
CA GLY A 121 21.14 0.16 -8.27
C GLY A 121 19.61 -0.03 -8.13
N GLU A 122 18.84 1.05 -8.04
CA GLU A 122 17.37 0.98 -8.11
C GLU A 122 16.93 0.96 -9.59
N VAL A 123 15.84 0.26 -9.89
CA VAL A 123 15.29 0.14 -11.25
C VAL A 123 13.84 0.62 -11.27
N LEU A 124 13.53 1.46 -12.24
CA LEU A 124 12.15 1.81 -12.59
C LEU A 124 11.65 0.86 -13.67
N VAL A 125 10.52 0.19 -13.42
CA VAL A 125 9.79 -0.61 -14.40
C VAL A 125 8.46 0.07 -14.66
N VAL A 126 8.13 0.29 -15.92
CA VAL A 126 6.85 0.85 -16.38
C VAL A 126 6.05 -0.24 -17.09
N PHE A 127 4.72 -0.19 -16.97
CA PHE A 127 3.79 -1.14 -17.56
C PHE A 127 2.63 -0.39 -18.23
N ASP A 128 2.19 -0.89 -19.34
CA ASP A 128 1.05 -0.38 -20.12
C ASP A 128 0.18 -1.56 -20.54
N VAL A 129 -1.13 -1.46 -20.31
CA VAL A 129 -2.08 -2.54 -20.66
C VAL A 129 -2.39 -2.46 -22.16
N ASP A 130 -2.03 -3.51 -22.88
CA ASP A 130 -2.21 -3.54 -24.34
C ASP A 130 -3.69 -3.50 -24.72
N ASP A 131 -4.01 -2.60 -25.66
CA ASP A 131 -5.35 -2.49 -26.25
C ASP A 131 -6.50 -2.33 -25.23
N PHE A 132 -6.22 -1.72 -24.03
CA PHE A 132 -7.18 -1.58 -22.94
C PHE A 132 -8.49 -0.90 -23.36
N LYS A 133 -8.41 0.08 -24.27
CA LYS A 133 -9.62 0.72 -24.83
C LYS A 133 -10.53 -0.31 -25.49
N GLN A 134 -9.99 -1.28 -26.24
CA GLN A 134 -10.79 -2.32 -26.88
C GLN A 134 -11.48 -3.23 -25.85
N VAL A 135 -10.84 -3.49 -24.69
CA VAL A 135 -11.46 -4.22 -23.58
C VAL A 135 -12.70 -3.46 -23.08
N ASN A 136 -12.56 -2.14 -22.85
CA ASN A 136 -13.68 -1.31 -22.42
C ASN A 136 -14.80 -1.25 -23.48
N ASP A 137 -14.44 -1.06 -24.74
CA ASP A 137 -15.41 -0.94 -25.85
C ASP A 137 -16.18 -2.27 -26.07
N ARG A 138 -15.52 -3.41 -25.88
CA ARG A 138 -16.11 -4.74 -26.11
C ARG A 138 -16.86 -5.30 -24.90
N TYR A 139 -16.32 -5.13 -23.69
CA TYR A 139 -16.80 -5.78 -22.47
C TYR A 139 -17.38 -4.81 -21.43
N GLY A 140 -17.28 -3.51 -21.68
CA GLY A 140 -17.75 -2.45 -20.79
C GLY A 140 -16.75 -2.10 -19.66
N HIS A 141 -16.92 -0.91 -19.07
CA HIS A 141 -16.00 -0.36 -18.06
C HIS A 141 -15.87 -1.24 -16.81
N VAL A 142 -16.93 -1.94 -16.39
CA VAL A 142 -16.88 -2.84 -15.23
C VAL A 142 -15.87 -3.98 -15.44
N LYS A 143 -15.83 -4.55 -16.64
CA LYS A 143 -14.83 -5.56 -16.98
C LYS A 143 -13.44 -4.96 -17.13
N GLY A 144 -13.33 -3.73 -17.64
CA GLY A 144 -12.08 -2.98 -17.66
C GLY A 144 -11.52 -2.75 -16.25
N ASP A 145 -12.37 -2.38 -15.28
CA ASP A 145 -11.97 -2.21 -13.88
C ASP A 145 -11.46 -3.52 -13.25
N ILE A 146 -12.16 -4.64 -13.52
CA ILE A 146 -11.70 -5.98 -13.10
C ILE A 146 -10.35 -6.30 -13.72
N CYS A 147 -10.17 -5.99 -15.01
CA CYS A 147 -8.92 -6.18 -15.72
C CYS A 147 -7.75 -5.43 -15.05
N LEU A 148 -7.93 -4.16 -14.74
CA LEU A 148 -6.92 -3.35 -14.04
C LEU A 148 -6.61 -3.89 -12.65
N ALA A 149 -7.62 -4.32 -11.89
CA ALA A 149 -7.44 -4.89 -10.56
C ALA A 149 -6.65 -6.21 -10.59
N GLU A 150 -6.92 -7.09 -11.57
CA GLU A 150 -6.21 -8.36 -11.74
C GLU A 150 -4.74 -8.16 -12.16
N ILE A 151 -4.49 -7.25 -13.11
CA ILE A 151 -3.13 -6.89 -13.51
C ILE A 151 -2.36 -6.31 -12.32
N ALA A 152 -2.97 -5.39 -11.58
CA ALA A 152 -2.38 -4.83 -10.36
C ALA A 152 -2.05 -5.90 -9.31
N ALA A 153 -2.92 -6.89 -9.12
CA ALA A 153 -2.68 -8.01 -8.23
C ALA A 153 -1.48 -8.87 -8.69
N CYS A 154 -1.32 -9.09 -9.99
CA CYS A 154 -0.15 -9.78 -10.55
C CYS A 154 1.14 -8.99 -10.31
N ILE A 155 1.12 -7.67 -10.56
CA ILE A 155 2.26 -6.77 -10.30
C ILE A 155 2.61 -6.81 -8.79
N LYS A 156 1.62 -6.64 -7.90
CA LYS A 156 1.81 -6.66 -6.45
C LYS A 156 2.45 -7.97 -5.98
N LYS A 157 1.95 -9.11 -6.43
CA LYS A 157 2.48 -10.44 -6.06
C LYS A 157 3.92 -10.65 -6.53
N ALA A 158 4.28 -10.17 -7.71
CA ALA A 158 5.61 -10.36 -8.29
C ALA A 158 6.65 -9.39 -7.69
N TYR A 159 6.28 -8.16 -7.41
CA TYR A 159 7.23 -7.08 -7.13
C TYR A 159 7.20 -6.51 -5.71
N ALA A 160 6.08 -6.64 -4.96
CA ALA A 160 5.89 -5.91 -3.70
C ALA A 160 6.92 -6.24 -2.60
N ARG A 161 7.53 -7.43 -2.64
CA ARG A 161 8.60 -7.82 -1.71
C ARG A 161 9.92 -7.09 -1.98
N HIS A 162 10.14 -6.67 -3.22
CA HIS A 162 11.39 -6.12 -3.70
C HIS A 162 11.32 -4.64 -4.05
N GLY A 163 10.10 -4.08 -4.16
CA GLY A 163 9.90 -2.71 -4.59
C GLY A 163 8.55 -2.13 -4.18
N TYR A 164 8.23 -0.98 -4.71
CA TYR A 164 6.97 -0.27 -4.50
C TYR A 164 6.20 -0.23 -5.81
N CYS A 165 4.93 -0.66 -5.76
CA CYS A 165 4.07 -0.79 -6.93
C CYS A 165 3.06 0.36 -6.96
N TYR A 166 2.94 1.03 -8.10
CA TYR A 166 2.10 2.22 -8.28
C TYR A 166 1.18 2.06 -9.48
N ARG A 167 0.01 2.69 -9.40
CA ARG A 167 -0.80 3.01 -10.58
C ARG A 167 -0.65 4.49 -10.89
N MET A 168 -0.23 4.79 -12.11
CA MET A 168 0.03 6.16 -12.55
C MET A 168 -1.24 6.86 -13.05
N GLY A 169 -2.23 6.11 -13.49
CA GLY A 169 -3.51 6.56 -14.00
C GLY A 169 -3.92 5.75 -15.22
N GLY A 170 -5.22 5.70 -15.53
CA GLY A 170 -5.71 4.92 -16.65
C GLY A 170 -5.26 3.46 -16.59
N ASP A 171 -4.51 3.05 -17.58
CA ASP A 171 -3.95 1.72 -17.80
C ASP A 171 -2.42 1.64 -17.55
N GLU A 172 -1.82 2.70 -17.01
CA GLU A 172 -0.40 2.79 -16.73
C GLU A 172 -0.07 2.40 -15.28
N PHE A 173 0.94 1.53 -15.11
CA PHE A 173 1.49 1.14 -13.82
C PHE A 173 3.01 1.35 -13.80
N CYS A 174 3.57 1.47 -12.59
CA CYS A 174 5.02 1.47 -12.46
C CYS A 174 5.47 0.78 -11.16
N VAL A 175 6.71 0.31 -11.15
CA VAL A 175 7.37 -0.29 -9.99
C VAL A 175 8.72 0.38 -9.80
N LEU A 176 8.99 0.79 -8.56
CA LEU A 176 10.31 1.19 -8.13
C LEU A 176 10.97 0.03 -7.38
N LEU A 177 11.83 -0.69 -8.07
CA LEU A 177 12.58 -1.81 -7.53
C LEU A 177 13.80 -1.30 -6.76
N ARG A 178 14.01 -1.82 -5.55
CA ARG A 178 15.14 -1.43 -4.69
C ARG A 178 16.45 -2.13 -5.03
N ASP A 179 16.36 -3.25 -5.75
CA ASP A 179 17.47 -4.12 -6.11
C ASP A 179 17.29 -4.54 -7.58
N GLY A 180 18.09 -3.97 -8.46
CA GLY A 180 18.04 -4.21 -9.90
C GLY A 180 18.33 -5.66 -10.29
N ASP A 181 19.12 -6.39 -9.51
CA ASP A 181 19.43 -7.80 -9.79
C ASP A 181 18.17 -8.70 -9.76
N ARG A 182 17.11 -8.23 -9.12
CA ARG A 182 15.82 -8.95 -9.04
C ARG A 182 14.88 -8.66 -10.21
N GLU A 183 15.17 -7.69 -11.05
CA GLU A 183 14.29 -7.23 -12.13
C GLU A 183 13.85 -8.39 -13.03
N HIS A 184 14.79 -9.15 -13.59
CA HIS A 184 14.46 -10.26 -14.49
C HIS A 184 13.67 -11.40 -13.81
N ALA A 185 13.92 -11.65 -12.52
CA ALA A 185 13.19 -12.68 -11.78
C ALA A 185 11.74 -12.24 -11.51
N CYS A 186 11.54 -10.98 -11.12
CA CYS A 186 10.22 -10.40 -10.90
C CYS A 186 9.43 -10.30 -12.21
N ALA A 187 10.07 -9.91 -13.32
CA ALA A 187 9.45 -9.83 -14.63
C ALA A 187 8.92 -11.21 -15.10
N ARG A 188 9.74 -12.25 -14.97
CA ARG A 188 9.30 -13.63 -15.29
C ARG A 188 8.14 -14.09 -14.42
N ASP A 189 8.17 -13.80 -13.11
CA ASP A 189 7.07 -14.18 -12.19
C ASP A 189 5.79 -13.41 -12.53
N PHE A 190 5.90 -12.13 -12.90
CA PHE A 190 4.77 -11.32 -13.38
C PHE A 190 4.13 -11.92 -14.63
N VAL A 191 4.93 -12.19 -15.67
CA VAL A 191 4.42 -12.76 -16.93
C VAL A 191 3.73 -14.09 -16.68
N ARG A 192 4.36 -14.99 -15.91
CA ARG A 192 3.77 -16.29 -15.56
C ARG A 192 2.41 -16.13 -14.87
N ARG A 193 2.30 -15.23 -13.89
CA ARG A 193 1.03 -14.97 -13.16
C ARG A 193 -0.03 -14.37 -14.07
N LEU A 194 0.36 -13.45 -14.92
CA LEU A 194 -0.56 -12.84 -15.88
C LEU A 194 -1.11 -13.88 -16.85
N ASP A 195 -0.25 -14.77 -17.39
CA ASP A 195 -0.67 -15.82 -18.31
C ASP A 195 -1.57 -16.86 -17.62
N GLU A 196 -1.31 -17.20 -16.35
CA GLU A 196 -2.20 -18.05 -15.55
C GLU A 196 -3.59 -17.41 -15.41
N ARG A 197 -3.67 -16.10 -15.11
CA ARG A 197 -4.94 -15.39 -14.97
C ARG A 197 -5.66 -15.23 -16.31
N ARG A 198 -4.94 -15.05 -17.41
CA ARG A 198 -5.51 -14.97 -18.75
C ARG A 198 -6.18 -16.27 -19.22
N LYS A 199 -5.74 -17.43 -18.71
CA LYS A 199 -6.43 -18.71 -18.94
C LYS A 199 -7.78 -18.79 -18.25
N GLU A 200 -7.95 -18.08 -17.13
CA GLU A 200 -9.19 -18.04 -16.36
C GLU A 200 -10.13 -16.91 -16.82
N LEU A 201 -9.55 -15.81 -17.33
CA LEU A 201 -10.25 -14.59 -17.72
C LEU A 201 -9.88 -14.24 -19.19
N ASP A 202 -10.71 -14.66 -20.12
CA ASP A 202 -10.49 -14.52 -21.57
C ASP A 202 -10.45 -13.06 -22.08
N PHE A 203 -11.04 -12.14 -21.29
CA PHE A 203 -11.01 -10.70 -21.58
C PHE A 203 -9.74 -9.99 -21.05
N LEU A 204 -8.85 -10.70 -20.33
CA LEU A 204 -7.65 -10.09 -19.77
C LEU A 204 -6.56 -9.92 -20.85
N PRO A 205 -6.17 -8.69 -21.19
CA PRO A 205 -5.20 -8.43 -22.25
C PRO A 205 -3.77 -8.75 -21.80
N THR A 206 -2.85 -8.62 -22.73
CA THR A 206 -1.42 -8.61 -22.40
C THR A 206 -0.99 -7.27 -21.84
N VAL A 207 0.19 -7.24 -21.24
CA VAL A 207 0.78 -6.04 -20.67
C VAL A 207 2.20 -5.90 -21.23
N SER A 208 2.47 -4.75 -21.81
CA SER A 208 3.81 -4.36 -22.23
C SER A 208 4.54 -3.71 -21.09
N PHE A 209 5.84 -3.98 -20.94
CA PHE A 209 6.63 -3.37 -19.89
C PHE A 209 8.07 -3.08 -20.36
N GLY A 210 8.71 -2.15 -19.66
CA GLY A 210 10.09 -1.79 -19.89
C GLY A 210 10.74 -1.26 -18.62
N SER A 211 12.04 -1.44 -18.51
CA SER A 211 12.80 -1.05 -17.32
C SER A 211 13.96 -0.12 -17.64
N ALA A 212 14.36 0.69 -16.65
CA ALA A 212 15.56 1.49 -16.70
C ALA A 212 16.17 1.62 -15.31
N GLU A 213 17.49 1.47 -15.21
CA GLU A 213 18.22 1.68 -13.97
C GLU A 213 18.23 3.16 -13.58
N ILE A 214 18.03 3.44 -12.30
CA ILE A 214 18.08 4.77 -11.71
C ILE A 214 19.55 5.08 -11.42
N SER A 215 20.09 5.99 -12.20
CA SER A 215 21.41 6.57 -12.01
C SER A 215 21.30 7.96 -11.37
N SER A 216 22.38 8.73 -11.33
CA SER A 216 22.39 10.12 -10.86
C SER A 216 21.55 11.09 -11.71
N GLU A 217 20.85 10.58 -12.72
CA GLU A 217 20.00 11.34 -13.64
C GLU A 217 18.67 11.74 -12.99
N ASN A 218 17.99 12.71 -13.61
CA ASN A 218 16.64 13.10 -13.21
C ASN A 218 15.67 11.92 -13.46
N VAL A 219 14.76 11.68 -12.54
CA VAL A 219 13.73 10.63 -12.62
C VAL A 219 12.90 10.70 -13.91
N VAL A 220 12.66 11.90 -14.44
CA VAL A 220 11.99 12.09 -15.74
C VAL A 220 12.76 11.44 -16.87
N THR A 221 14.10 11.61 -16.90
CA THR A 221 14.96 10.97 -17.93
C THR A 221 14.93 9.45 -17.81
N VAL A 222 14.96 8.93 -16.57
CA VAL A 222 14.86 7.48 -16.32
C VAL A 222 13.51 6.94 -16.78
N LYS A 223 12.41 7.66 -16.49
CA LYS A 223 11.07 7.28 -16.97
C LYS A 223 11.02 7.24 -18.48
N ASN A 224 11.48 8.27 -19.17
CA ASN A 224 11.51 8.31 -20.64
C ASN A 224 12.30 7.13 -21.23
N ARG A 225 13.38 6.71 -20.60
CA ARG A 225 14.18 5.56 -21.02
C ARG A 225 13.42 4.23 -20.80
N ALA A 226 12.75 4.08 -19.67
CA ALA A 226 11.90 2.93 -19.39
C ALA A 226 10.72 2.84 -20.37
N ASP A 227 10.06 3.97 -20.65
CA ASP A 227 8.97 4.07 -21.64
C ASP A 227 9.47 3.71 -23.06
N HIS A 228 10.67 4.14 -23.43
CA HIS A 228 11.28 3.77 -24.72
C HIS A 228 11.51 2.25 -24.82
N ASN A 229 12.03 1.63 -23.77
CA ASN A 229 12.23 0.19 -23.69
C ASN A 229 10.90 -0.59 -23.74
N MET A 230 9.88 -0.11 -23.05
CA MET A 230 8.52 -0.65 -23.08
C MET A 230 7.93 -0.58 -24.51
N TYR A 231 8.11 0.56 -25.21
CA TYR A 231 7.61 0.70 -26.57
C TYR A 231 8.30 -0.25 -27.57
N ARG A 232 9.62 -0.51 -27.39
CA ARG A 232 10.34 -1.52 -28.17
C ARG A 232 9.75 -2.90 -27.92
N TYR A 233 9.58 -3.28 -26.66
CA TYR A 233 8.96 -4.54 -26.27
C TYR A 233 7.57 -4.70 -26.91
N LYS A 234 6.73 -3.66 -26.85
CA LYS A 234 5.37 -3.64 -27.44
C LYS A 234 5.40 -3.89 -28.96
N LYS A 235 6.35 -3.27 -29.66
CA LYS A 235 6.53 -3.49 -31.12
C LYS A 235 6.94 -4.91 -31.46
N GLU A 236 7.91 -5.46 -30.75
CA GLU A 236 8.43 -6.81 -30.97
C GLU A 236 7.34 -7.86 -30.75
N HIS A 237 6.56 -7.74 -29.66
CA HIS A 237 5.47 -8.66 -29.36
C HIS A 237 4.28 -8.51 -30.31
N LYS A 238 3.97 -7.32 -30.79
CA LYS A 238 2.91 -7.10 -31.77
C LYS A 238 3.26 -7.69 -33.14
N ALA A 239 4.52 -7.58 -33.56
CA ALA A 239 5.02 -8.20 -34.78
C ALA A 239 4.96 -9.73 -34.71
N HIS A 240 5.33 -10.35 -33.60
CA HIS A 240 5.24 -11.79 -33.41
C HIS A 240 3.80 -12.33 -33.44
N ARG A 241 2.82 -11.60 -32.91
CA ARG A 241 1.39 -11.99 -33.00
C ARG A 241 0.87 -11.96 -34.42
N MET A 242 1.21 -10.92 -35.20
CA MET A 242 0.79 -10.79 -36.59
C MET A 242 1.41 -11.86 -37.51
N SER A 243 2.62 -12.37 -37.14
CA SER A 243 3.26 -13.46 -37.89
C SER A 243 2.76 -14.85 -37.48
N GLY A 244 2.23 -15.02 -36.28
CA GLY A 244 1.64 -16.28 -35.80
C GLY A 244 0.25 -16.56 -36.38
N ASP A 245 -0.60 -15.53 -36.53
CA ASP A 245 -1.93 -15.65 -37.14
C ASP A 245 -1.88 -15.86 -38.67
N ALA A 246 -0.78 -15.52 -39.33
CA ALA A 246 -0.60 -15.73 -40.77
C ALA A 246 -0.14 -17.14 -41.16
N GLY A 247 0.04 -18.04 -40.21
CA GLY A 247 0.52 -19.41 -40.41
C GLY A 247 -0.54 -20.50 -40.20
N GLU A 248 -1.78 -20.14 -39.88
CA GLU A 248 -2.89 -21.08 -39.65
C GLU A 248 -4.06 -20.96 -40.70
N GLU A 249 -3.82 -20.37 -41.87
CA GLU A 249 -4.76 -20.43 -43.00
C GLU A 249 -4.35 -21.47 -44.05
#